data_872c3db38c26f1b4fbc1af08d7843c5a
#
_entry.id   872c3db38c26f1b4fbc1af08d7843c5a
#
_cell.length_a   1.000
_cell.length_b   1.000
_cell.length_c   1.000
_cell.angle_alpha   90.00
_cell.angle_beta   90.00
_cell.angle_gamma   90.00
#
_symmetry.space_group_name_H-M   'P 1'
#
loop_
_entity.id
_entity.type
_entity.pdbx_description
1 polymer ?
#
loop_
_entity_poly.entity_id
_entity_poly.type
_entity_poly.pdbx_seq_one_letter_code
_entity_poly.pdbx_strand_id
1 'polypeptide(L)'
;MKKLFSNRGVLIIVAACLLTGCGTVDVYQKYHKSVVMIYHTYLYQVTMGASSWYFTYDKEKQTINEWNTDLSQIKEPLASYGTGFFIDGEGRIATNKHVVDDWFGSYEATVRNILRDWMQNNVLSYGHQKDSATQRISEWSAIRYDLNRTDEERENAGTQVDAWQRLQSEWAGDQNYYDGLLSSLGEAKFKVVTLFLGYALDGTHTDNINDYKECVKTNVSKDDNIDLALIQTKDKKLPSDVSDPIRLDDVTNDGQVKVGEDVALVGYNWGPVIASSDKGLRVQKTDGKISQESDGIRVLYSIPSLAGSSGSPVFNKSGKLVAINYAGYSTTQSFNYGILAKYLKTLAMQ
;
A
#
# COMPACT_ATOMS: atom_id res chain seq x y z
N MET A 1 -1.11 49.19 -86.75
CA MET A 1 -1.33 47.81 -86.27
C MET A 1 -0.49 47.61 -85.03
N LYS A 2 -1.07 47.84 -83.85
CA LYS A 2 -0.43 47.63 -82.60
C LYS A 2 -1.17 46.47 -81.82
N LYS A 3 -0.44 45.38 -81.54
CA LYS A 3 -0.94 44.25 -80.75
C LYS A 3 -0.85 44.61 -79.25
N LEU A 4 -1.97 44.61 -78.59
CA LEU A 4 -2.04 44.60 -77.12
C LEU A 4 -1.76 43.17 -76.62
N PHE A 5 -0.79 43.01 -75.72
CA PHE A 5 -0.58 41.83 -74.97
C PHE A 5 -1.26 42.06 -73.56
N SER A 6 -2.28 41.27 -73.32
CA SER A 6 -2.95 41.19 -71.99
C SER A 6 -2.15 40.26 -71.11
N ASN A 7 -1.55 40.81 -70.05
CA ASN A 7 -0.92 40.05 -68.97
C ASN A 7 -2.01 39.60 -67.97
N ARG A 8 -2.39 38.31 -67.99
CA ARG A 8 -3.20 37.70 -66.94
C ARG A 8 -2.23 37.18 -65.87
N GLY A 9 -2.09 37.93 -64.78
CA GLY A 9 -1.38 37.46 -63.58
C GLY A 9 -2.18 36.36 -62.95
N VAL A 10 -1.62 35.17 -62.90
CA VAL A 10 -2.15 34.02 -62.05
C VAL A 10 -1.69 34.25 -60.67
N LEU A 11 -2.68 34.58 -59.81
CA LEU A 11 -2.49 34.67 -58.35
C LEU A 11 -2.49 33.23 -57.78
N ILE A 12 -1.30 32.68 -57.54
CA ILE A 12 -1.15 31.42 -56.79
C ILE A 12 -1.35 31.71 -55.31
N ILE A 13 -2.53 31.42 -54.79
CA ILE A 13 -2.78 31.37 -53.36
C ILE A 13 -2.15 30.10 -52.83
N VAL A 14 -0.97 30.20 -52.23
CA VAL A 14 -0.37 29.11 -51.43
C VAL A 14 -1.16 29.06 -50.10
N ALA A 15 -2.15 28.21 -50.07
CA ALA A 15 -2.78 27.86 -48.81
C ALA A 15 -1.74 27.08 -47.97
N ALA A 16 -1.06 27.77 -47.09
CA ALA A 16 -0.28 27.13 -46.02
C ALA A 16 -1.26 26.43 -45.09
N CYS A 17 -1.54 25.16 -45.35
CA CYS A 17 -2.16 24.27 -44.35
C CYS A 17 -1.18 24.19 -43.19
N LEU A 18 -1.44 24.96 -42.16
CA LEU A 18 -0.92 24.72 -40.82
C LEU A 18 -1.49 23.36 -40.35
N LEU A 19 -0.77 22.30 -40.73
CA LEU A 19 -0.87 21.01 -40.08
C LEU A 19 -0.37 21.24 -38.65
N THR A 20 -1.27 21.64 -37.77
CA THR A 20 -1.09 21.42 -36.34
C THR A 20 -1.10 19.92 -36.13
N GLY A 21 0.06 19.30 -36.40
CA GLY A 21 0.29 17.93 -36.05
C GLY A 21 0.03 17.84 -34.55
N CYS A 22 -0.99 17.09 -34.15
CA CYS A 22 -1.20 16.68 -32.78
C CYS A 22 0.00 15.78 -32.43
N GLY A 23 1.11 16.42 -32.03
CA GLY A 23 2.36 15.74 -31.71
C GLY A 23 2.12 14.84 -30.51
N THR A 24 2.49 13.58 -30.66
CA THR A 24 2.49 12.64 -29.51
C THR A 24 3.50 13.14 -28.50
N VAL A 25 3.06 13.40 -27.27
CA VAL A 25 3.93 13.82 -26.18
C VAL A 25 4.68 12.59 -25.67
N ASP A 26 6.00 12.65 -25.63
CA ASP A 26 6.77 11.62 -24.90
C ASP A 26 6.65 11.87 -23.40
N VAL A 27 5.65 11.23 -22.79
CA VAL A 27 5.34 11.38 -21.36
C VAL A 27 6.45 10.86 -20.45
N TYR A 28 7.27 9.91 -20.94
CA TYR A 28 8.42 9.42 -20.18
C TYR A 28 9.49 10.51 -20.10
N GLN A 29 9.93 11.04 -21.23
CA GLN A 29 10.94 12.09 -21.25
C GLN A 29 10.50 13.32 -20.46
N LYS A 30 9.21 13.66 -20.51
CA LYS A 30 8.66 14.82 -19.83
C LYS A 30 8.56 14.61 -18.31
N TYR A 31 8.12 13.44 -17.84
CA TYR A 31 7.65 13.29 -16.46
C TYR A 31 8.41 12.28 -15.59
N HIS A 32 9.36 11.49 -16.14
CA HIS A 32 10.07 10.47 -15.35
C HIS A 32 10.72 11.03 -14.06
N LYS A 33 11.23 12.28 -14.11
CA LYS A 33 11.82 12.95 -12.93
C LYS A 33 10.79 13.42 -11.90
N SER A 34 9.53 13.52 -12.29
CA SER A 34 8.43 13.91 -11.39
C SER A 34 7.76 12.71 -10.74
N VAL A 35 8.08 11.51 -11.22
CA VAL A 35 7.56 10.25 -10.67
C VAL A 35 8.55 9.70 -9.64
N VAL A 36 8.05 9.29 -8.50
CA VAL A 36 8.83 8.86 -7.34
C VAL A 36 8.41 7.48 -6.87
N MET A 37 9.35 6.72 -6.33
CA MET A 37 9.03 5.53 -5.54
C MET A 37 8.69 5.98 -4.12
N ILE A 38 7.58 5.47 -3.58
CA ILE A 38 7.19 5.68 -2.19
C ILE A 38 7.55 4.44 -1.39
N TYR A 39 8.12 4.66 -0.22
CA TYR A 39 8.38 3.63 0.78
C TYR A 39 7.67 4.01 2.08
N HIS A 40 6.87 3.09 2.59
CA HIS A 40 6.09 3.26 3.81
C HIS A 40 6.31 2.08 4.73
N THR A 41 6.76 2.33 5.97
CA THR A 41 6.80 1.32 7.02
C THR A 41 5.78 1.65 8.10
N TYR A 42 5.07 0.62 8.56
CA TYR A 42 3.95 0.78 9.45
C TYR A 42 3.68 -0.48 10.25
N LEU A 43 2.80 -0.35 11.22
CA LEU A 43 2.23 -1.46 11.97
C LEU A 43 0.79 -1.12 12.35
N TYR A 44 0.10 -2.06 12.96
CA TYR A 44 -1.26 -1.83 13.44
C TYR A 44 -1.27 -1.59 14.94
N GLN A 45 -2.16 -0.69 15.35
CA GLN A 45 -2.57 -0.51 16.72
C GLN A 45 -4.02 -0.94 16.86
N VAL A 46 -4.31 -1.76 17.87
CA VAL A 46 -5.66 -2.06 18.32
C VAL A 46 -5.86 -1.53 19.73
N THR A 47 -6.96 -0.84 19.97
CA THR A 47 -7.35 -0.35 21.30
C THR A 47 -8.62 -1.06 21.73
N MET A 48 -8.58 -1.74 22.88
CA MET A 48 -9.67 -2.46 23.51
C MET A 48 -9.83 -1.93 24.93
N GLY A 49 -10.95 -1.27 25.21
CA GLY A 49 -11.15 -0.55 26.47
C GLY A 49 -10.12 0.58 26.66
N ALA A 50 -9.37 0.55 27.77
CA ALA A 50 -8.33 1.53 28.09
C ALA A 50 -6.93 1.12 27.62
N SER A 51 -6.76 -0.07 27.09
CA SER A 51 -5.46 -0.62 26.71
C SER A 51 -5.28 -0.66 25.19
N SER A 52 -4.02 -0.49 24.75
CA SER A 52 -3.65 -0.57 23.34
C SER A 52 -2.53 -1.57 23.14
N TRP A 53 -2.58 -2.27 22.03
CA TRP A 53 -1.55 -3.19 21.57
C TRP A 53 -1.10 -2.79 20.18
N TYR A 54 0.17 -3.02 19.89
CA TYR A 54 0.82 -2.87 18.59
C TYR A 54 1.11 -4.25 18.04
N PHE A 55 0.88 -4.43 16.73
CA PHE A 55 1.10 -5.74 16.12
C PHE A 55 1.43 -5.64 14.63
N THR A 56 2.07 -6.68 14.15
CA THR A 56 2.25 -6.96 12.73
C THR A 56 1.65 -8.32 12.40
N TYR A 57 1.35 -8.58 11.13
CA TYR A 57 0.84 -9.87 10.72
C TYR A 57 1.41 -10.27 9.35
N ASP A 58 1.51 -11.58 9.15
CA ASP A 58 1.89 -12.19 7.88
C ASP A 58 0.65 -12.40 7.02
N LYS A 59 0.60 -11.70 5.87
CA LYS A 59 -0.52 -11.77 4.92
C LYS A 59 -0.67 -13.15 4.27
N GLU A 60 0.45 -13.85 4.07
CA GLU A 60 0.45 -15.15 3.42
C GLU A 60 0.03 -16.26 4.39
N LYS A 61 0.57 -16.23 5.60
CA LYS A 61 0.26 -17.20 6.65
C LYS A 61 -1.02 -16.88 7.43
N GLN A 62 -1.55 -15.66 7.28
CA GLN A 62 -2.70 -15.15 8.01
C GLN A 62 -2.55 -15.32 9.54
N THR A 63 -1.38 -14.98 10.07
CA THR A 63 -1.05 -15.07 11.49
C THR A 63 -0.42 -13.78 12.00
N ILE A 64 -0.56 -13.53 13.32
CA ILE A 64 0.12 -12.43 13.99
C ILE A 64 1.59 -12.81 14.18
N ASN A 65 2.52 -11.93 13.75
CA ASN A 65 3.95 -12.13 13.92
C ASN A 65 4.43 -11.56 15.26
N GLU A 66 4.03 -10.33 15.55
CA GLU A 66 4.44 -9.62 16.76
C GLU A 66 3.20 -9.02 17.43
N TRP A 67 3.19 -9.04 18.76
CA TRP A 67 2.10 -8.51 19.58
C TRP A 67 2.68 -7.95 20.87
N ASN A 68 2.57 -6.63 21.10
CA ASN A 68 3.11 -6.00 22.30
C ASN A 68 2.33 -4.73 22.68
N THR A 69 2.34 -4.37 23.96
CA THR A 69 1.82 -3.10 24.46
C THR A 69 2.79 -1.93 24.29
N ASP A 70 4.08 -2.22 24.09
CA ASP A 70 5.13 -1.25 23.85
C ASP A 70 5.54 -1.27 22.37
N LEU A 71 5.31 -0.16 21.66
CA LEU A 71 5.67 0.02 20.26
C LEU A 71 7.16 -0.27 19.98
N SER A 72 8.05 0.07 20.92
CA SER A 72 9.50 -0.12 20.76
C SER A 72 9.93 -1.59 20.73
N GLN A 73 9.06 -2.49 21.14
CA GLN A 73 9.31 -3.94 21.14
C GLN A 73 8.94 -4.61 19.81
N ILE A 74 8.23 -3.92 18.92
CA ILE A 74 7.98 -4.41 17.55
C ILE A 74 9.24 -4.20 16.72
N LYS A 75 9.84 -5.29 16.23
CA LYS A 75 11.12 -5.29 15.52
C LYS A 75 10.98 -5.42 14.00
N GLU A 76 9.90 -6.06 13.55
CA GLU A 76 9.63 -6.33 12.15
C GLU A 76 8.38 -5.59 11.68
N PRO A 77 8.50 -4.26 11.43
CA PRO A 77 7.37 -3.50 10.89
C PRO A 77 7.01 -3.98 9.50
N LEU A 78 5.75 -3.78 9.13
CA LEU A 78 5.29 -4.00 7.77
C LEU A 78 5.88 -2.92 6.84
N ALA A 79 6.11 -3.30 5.59
CA ALA A 79 6.60 -2.40 4.57
C ALA A 79 5.75 -2.47 3.30
N SER A 80 5.52 -1.33 2.67
CA SER A 80 4.89 -1.24 1.36
C SER A 80 5.68 -0.31 0.44
N TYR A 81 5.63 -0.62 -0.86
CA TYR A 81 6.16 0.22 -1.92
C TYR A 81 5.03 0.62 -2.85
N GLY A 82 5.11 1.83 -3.34
CA GLY A 82 4.19 2.34 -4.35
C GLY A 82 4.87 3.38 -5.22
N THR A 83 4.12 3.91 -6.14
CA THR A 83 4.50 5.03 -6.98
C THR A 83 3.75 6.28 -6.55
N GLY A 84 4.38 7.43 -6.67
CA GLY A 84 3.74 8.73 -6.57
C GLY A 84 4.29 9.67 -7.60
N PHE A 85 3.73 10.86 -7.69
CA PHE A 85 4.22 11.89 -8.59
C PHE A 85 3.96 13.29 -8.05
N PHE A 86 4.90 14.20 -8.25
CA PHE A 86 4.75 15.59 -7.86
C PHE A 86 3.70 16.29 -8.70
N ILE A 87 2.81 17.06 -8.04
CA ILE A 87 1.70 17.78 -8.68
C ILE A 87 1.89 19.29 -8.73
N ASP A 88 2.82 19.84 -7.96
CA ASP A 88 3.08 21.29 -7.89
C ASP A 88 4.47 21.64 -7.34
N GLY A 89 4.70 22.94 -7.15
CA GLY A 89 5.93 23.49 -6.59
C GLY A 89 6.04 23.45 -5.07
N GLU A 90 4.98 23.04 -4.36
CA GLU A 90 4.94 22.93 -2.91
C GLU A 90 5.35 21.54 -2.41
N GLY A 91 5.85 20.69 -3.31
CA GLY A 91 6.31 19.35 -2.99
C GLY A 91 5.17 18.37 -2.63
N ARG A 92 3.94 18.64 -3.09
CA ARG A 92 2.83 17.70 -2.95
C ARG A 92 2.99 16.55 -3.93
N ILE A 93 2.82 15.34 -3.45
CA ILE A 93 2.93 14.08 -4.21
C ILE A 93 1.58 13.38 -4.15
N ALA A 94 1.03 13.03 -5.31
CA ALA A 94 -0.16 12.22 -5.44
C ALA A 94 0.20 10.74 -5.45
N THR A 95 -0.63 9.91 -4.82
CA THR A 95 -0.51 8.44 -4.79
C THR A 95 -1.85 7.80 -4.43
N ASN A 96 -1.88 6.48 -4.28
CA ASN A 96 -3.04 5.80 -3.72
C ASN A 96 -3.09 5.87 -2.20
N LYS A 97 -4.31 5.80 -1.64
CA LYS A 97 -4.56 5.72 -0.20
C LYS A 97 -3.90 4.49 0.40
N HIS A 98 -4.07 3.30 -0.19
CA HIS A 98 -3.52 2.05 0.33
C HIS A 98 -1.97 2.00 0.35
N VAL A 99 -1.28 2.90 -0.37
CA VAL A 99 0.19 2.99 -0.32
C VAL A 99 0.66 3.66 0.97
N VAL A 100 -0.11 4.60 1.51
CA VAL A 100 0.26 5.44 2.66
C VAL A 100 -0.68 5.30 3.85
N ASP A 101 -1.78 4.60 3.67
CA ASP A 101 -2.76 4.28 4.70
C ASP A 101 -3.45 2.96 4.33
N ASP A 102 -3.08 1.89 5.02
CA ASP A 102 -3.52 0.53 4.66
C ASP A 102 -5.03 0.28 4.89
N TRP A 103 -5.74 1.24 5.51
CA TRP A 103 -7.20 1.17 5.69
C TRP A 103 -7.96 1.61 4.44
N PHE A 104 -7.99 0.72 3.43
CA PHE A 104 -8.78 0.91 2.24
C PHE A 104 -9.80 -0.23 2.07
N GLY A 105 -11.06 0.12 1.84
CA GLY A 105 -12.13 -0.85 1.64
C GLY A 105 -12.39 -1.74 2.87
N SER A 106 -12.54 -3.04 2.64
CA SER A 106 -12.84 -4.03 3.70
C SER A 106 -11.62 -4.52 4.49
N TYR A 107 -10.47 -3.86 4.36
CA TYR A 107 -9.21 -4.39 4.89
C TYR A 107 -9.17 -4.44 6.41
N GLU A 108 -9.77 -3.47 7.11
CA GLU A 108 -9.93 -3.51 8.58
C GLU A 108 -10.67 -4.78 9.04
N ALA A 109 -11.75 -5.15 8.34
CA ALA A 109 -12.50 -6.37 8.65
C ALA A 109 -11.64 -7.63 8.49
N THR A 110 -10.77 -7.67 7.48
CA THR A 110 -9.81 -8.77 7.28
C THR A 110 -8.83 -8.86 8.44
N VAL A 111 -8.20 -7.75 8.84
CA VAL A 111 -7.26 -7.71 9.96
C VAL A 111 -7.96 -8.10 11.28
N ARG A 112 -9.18 -7.62 11.49
CA ARG A 112 -10.00 -7.97 12.67
C ARG A 112 -10.29 -9.47 12.73
N ASN A 113 -10.57 -10.11 11.59
CA ASN A 113 -10.80 -11.56 11.53
C ASN A 113 -9.52 -12.34 11.82
N ILE A 114 -8.38 -11.96 11.22
CA ILE A 114 -7.09 -12.59 11.51
C ILE A 114 -6.75 -12.51 12.99
N LEU A 115 -6.96 -11.34 13.61
CA LEU A 115 -6.72 -11.14 15.04
C LEU A 115 -7.66 -11.99 15.90
N ARG A 116 -8.94 -12.11 15.53
CA ARG A 116 -9.91 -12.99 16.19
C ARG A 116 -9.45 -14.45 16.15
N ASP A 117 -9.11 -14.94 14.95
CA ASP A 117 -8.71 -16.34 14.76
C ASP A 117 -7.42 -16.65 15.54
N TRP A 118 -6.47 -15.70 15.55
CA TRP A 118 -5.26 -15.82 16.34
C TRP A 118 -5.55 -15.90 17.84
N MET A 119 -6.41 -15.05 18.38
CA MET A 119 -6.82 -15.08 19.80
C MET A 119 -7.54 -16.38 20.13
N GLN A 120 -8.46 -16.84 19.29
CA GLN A 120 -9.18 -18.11 19.48
C GLN A 120 -8.22 -19.30 19.50
N ASN A 121 -7.25 -19.34 18.60
CA ASN A 121 -6.25 -20.39 18.56
C ASN A 121 -5.39 -20.41 19.83
N ASN A 122 -5.06 -19.24 20.40
CA ASN A 122 -4.35 -19.17 21.69
C ASN A 122 -5.22 -19.69 22.85
N VAL A 123 -6.50 -19.29 22.92
CA VAL A 123 -7.44 -19.81 23.95
C VAL A 123 -7.51 -21.33 23.90
N LEU A 124 -7.64 -21.91 22.70
CA LEU A 124 -7.70 -23.37 22.52
C LEU A 124 -6.37 -24.05 22.89
N SER A 125 -5.24 -23.49 22.44
CA SER A 125 -3.91 -24.03 22.73
C SER A 125 -3.62 -24.09 24.23
N TYR A 126 -3.87 -23.00 24.95
CA TYR A 126 -3.68 -22.95 26.41
C TYR A 126 -4.69 -23.84 27.14
N GLY A 127 -5.91 -23.99 26.62
CA GLY A 127 -6.90 -24.97 27.13
C GLY A 127 -6.35 -26.38 27.07
N HIS A 128 -5.82 -26.82 25.92
CA HIS A 128 -5.23 -28.15 25.76
C HIS A 128 -4.00 -28.38 26.65
N GLN A 129 -3.14 -27.37 26.81
CA GLN A 129 -1.97 -27.44 27.68
C GLN A 129 -2.41 -27.63 29.17
N LYS A 130 -3.41 -26.88 29.60
CA LYS A 130 -4.00 -26.98 30.94
C LYS A 130 -4.61 -28.37 31.22
N ASP A 131 -5.32 -28.94 30.23
CA ASP A 131 -5.89 -30.28 30.32
C ASP A 131 -4.79 -31.35 30.41
N SER A 132 -3.73 -31.21 29.61
CA SER A 132 -2.55 -32.09 29.69
C SER A 132 -1.86 -32.00 31.04
N ALA A 133 -1.71 -30.79 31.61
CA ALA A 133 -1.16 -30.63 32.94
C ALA A 133 -2.04 -31.33 34.02
N THR A 134 -3.38 -31.24 33.90
CA THR A 134 -4.31 -31.94 34.78
C THR A 134 -4.07 -33.43 34.81
N GLN A 135 -3.88 -34.03 33.63
CA GLN A 135 -3.56 -35.45 33.52
C GLN A 135 -2.22 -35.79 34.19
N ARG A 136 -1.15 -34.97 33.92
CA ARG A 136 0.16 -35.18 34.55
C ARG A 136 0.15 -35.04 36.06
N ILE A 137 -0.57 -34.08 36.57
CA ILE A 137 -0.78 -33.92 38.03
C ILE A 137 -1.44 -35.16 38.63
N SER A 138 -2.44 -35.74 37.96
CA SER A 138 -3.11 -36.96 38.40
C SER A 138 -2.14 -38.15 38.40
N GLU A 139 -1.37 -38.35 37.34
CA GLU A 139 -0.38 -39.44 37.22
C GLU A 139 0.68 -39.36 38.32
N TRP A 140 1.29 -38.19 38.53
CA TRP A 140 2.30 -38.00 39.57
C TRP A 140 1.71 -38.04 41.01
N SER A 141 0.49 -37.58 41.18
CA SER A 141 -0.22 -37.70 42.47
C SER A 141 -0.45 -39.16 42.86
N ALA A 142 -0.79 -40.01 41.91
CA ALA A 142 -0.93 -41.45 42.16
C ALA A 142 0.39 -42.08 42.69
N ILE A 143 1.54 -41.69 42.13
CA ILE A 143 2.86 -42.14 42.62
C ILE A 143 3.19 -41.54 43.97
N ARG A 144 2.90 -40.26 44.22
CA ARG A 144 3.15 -39.56 45.49
C ARG A 144 2.46 -40.23 46.67
N TYR A 145 1.26 -40.77 46.49
CA TYR A 145 0.46 -41.36 47.52
C TYR A 145 0.50 -42.89 47.56
N ASP A 146 1.28 -43.53 46.64
CA ASP A 146 1.47 -44.99 46.61
C ASP A 146 2.44 -45.45 47.74
N LEU A 147 1.93 -46.10 48.78
CA LEU A 147 2.71 -46.60 49.91
C LEU A 147 3.69 -47.72 49.54
N ASN A 148 3.59 -48.32 48.34
CA ASN A 148 4.52 -49.33 47.87
C ASN A 148 5.77 -48.72 47.17
N ARG A 149 5.83 -47.38 47.07
CA ARG A 149 6.98 -46.63 46.55
C ARG A 149 7.91 -46.22 47.68
N THR A 150 9.20 -46.03 47.27
CA THR A 150 10.19 -45.49 48.21
C THR A 150 9.89 -44.03 48.57
N ASP A 151 10.44 -43.56 49.69
CA ASP A 151 10.31 -42.15 50.12
C ASP A 151 10.86 -41.20 49.06
N GLU A 152 12.00 -41.53 48.41
CA GLU A 152 12.62 -40.76 47.35
C GLU A 152 11.69 -40.66 46.10
N GLU A 153 11.08 -41.78 45.67
CA GLU A 153 10.11 -41.77 44.56
C GLU A 153 8.89 -40.89 44.85
N ARG A 154 8.38 -40.94 46.06
CA ARG A 154 7.22 -40.14 46.53
C ARG A 154 7.56 -38.65 46.64
N GLU A 155 8.78 -38.29 47.12
CA GLU A 155 9.26 -36.93 47.20
C GLU A 155 9.46 -36.34 45.80
N ASN A 156 10.12 -37.10 44.88
CA ASN A 156 10.24 -36.70 43.49
C ASN A 156 8.87 -36.48 42.82
N ALA A 157 7.91 -37.40 43.05
CA ALA A 157 6.56 -37.24 42.54
C ALA A 157 5.87 -35.97 43.09
N GLY A 158 6.09 -35.63 44.35
CA GLY A 158 5.64 -34.36 44.96
C GLY A 158 6.19 -33.16 44.23
N THR A 159 7.48 -33.14 43.95
CA THR A 159 8.16 -32.07 43.16
C THR A 159 7.55 -31.93 41.76
N GLN A 160 7.26 -33.05 41.10
CA GLN A 160 6.61 -33.03 39.78
C GLN A 160 5.17 -32.48 39.85
N VAL A 161 4.39 -32.87 40.83
CA VAL A 161 3.04 -32.33 41.04
C VAL A 161 3.09 -30.81 41.17
N ASP A 162 3.99 -30.29 42.04
CA ASP A 162 4.11 -28.84 42.27
C ASP A 162 4.57 -28.09 41.00
N ALA A 163 5.43 -28.70 40.18
CA ALA A 163 5.86 -28.12 38.89
C ALA A 163 4.72 -28.04 37.88
N TRP A 164 3.96 -29.11 37.72
CA TRP A 164 2.81 -29.14 36.81
C TRP A 164 1.65 -28.24 37.27
N GLN A 165 1.41 -28.10 38.57
CA GLN A 165 0.44 -27.15 39.10
C GLN A 165 0.81 -25.70 38.79
N ARG A 166 2.09 -25.33 38.85
CA ARG A 166 2.55 -23.99 38.44
C ARG A 166 2.27 -23.73 36.99
N LEU A 167 2.70 -24.65 36.10
CA LEU A 167 2.44 -24.55 34.65
C LEU A 167 0.94 -24.47 34.34
N GLN A 168 0.12 -25.28 34.99
CA GLN A 168 -1.35 -25.25 34.85
C GLN A 168 -1.92 -23.87 35.19
N SER A 169 -1.42 -23.26 36.30
CA SER A 169 -1.85 -21.93 36.71
C SER A 169 -1.43 -20.83 35.74
N GLU A 170 -0.19 -20.92 35.21
CA GLU A 170 0.31 -20.00 34.17
C GLU A 170 -0.55 -20.07 32.91
N TRP A 171 -0.78 -21.29 32.37
CA TRP A 171 -1.58 -21.49 31.18
C TRP A 171 -3.06 -21.12 31.37
N ALA A 172 -3.60 -21.27 32.59
CA ALA A 172 -4.93 -20.75 32.90
C ALA A 172 -4.98 -19.22 32.86
N GLY A 173 -3.92 -18.56 33.34
CA GLY A 173 -3.76 -17.11 33.24
C GLY A 173 -3.70 -16.64 31.79
N ASP A 174 -2.89 -17.29 30.95
CA ASP A 174 -2.76 -16.99 29.54
C ASP A 174 -4.08 -17.23 28.79
N GLN A 175 -4.77 -18.34 29.05
CA GLN A 175 -6.07 -18.63 28.46
C GLN A 175 -7.09 -17.52 28.78
N ASN A 176 -7.18 -17.10 30.06
CA ASN A 176 -8.08 -16.04 30.49
C ASN A 176 -7.72 -14.69 29.88
N TYR A 177 -6.43 -14.40 29.68
CA TYR A 177 -5.95 -13.19 29.01
C TYR A 177 -6.48 -13.11 27.58
N TYR A 178 -6.27 -14.15 26.76
CA TYR A 178 -6.75 -14.17 25.38
C TYR A 178 -8.27 -14.21 25.27
N ASP A 179 -8.97 -14.88 26.18
CA ASP A 179 -10.44 -14.88 26.24
C ASP A 179 -11.00 -13.48 26.55
N GLY A 180 -10.36 -12.76 27.47
CA GLY A 180 -10.68 -11.37 27.77
C GLY A 180 -10.47 -10.43 26.59
N LEU A 181 -9.36 -10.58 25.85
CA LEU A 181 -9.10 -9.83 24.62
C LEU A 181 -10.16 -10.13 23.53
N LEU A 182 -10.46 -11.40 23.32
CA LEU A 182 -11.45 -11.86 22.35
C LEU A 182 -12.84 -11.28 22.64
N SER A 183 -13.25 -11.26 23.89
CA SER A 183 -14.52 -10.68 24.33
C SER A 183 -14.62 -9.17 24.07
N SER A 184 -13.48 -8.47 24.11
CA SER A 184 -13.38 -7.01 23.88
C SER A 184 -13.20 -6.63 22.41
N LEU A 185 -12.92 -7.58 21.52
CA LEU A 185 -12.56 -7.34 20.13
C LEU A 185 -13.70 -6.71 19.31
N GLY A 186 -14.96 -6.96 19.70
CA GLY A 186 -16.14 -6.44 19.01
C GLY A 186 -16.16 -4.90 18.94
N GLU A 187 -15.74 -4.23 20.01
CA GLU A 187 -15.71 -2.77 20.15
C GLU A 187 -14.30 -2.18 19.93
N ALA A 188 -13.34 -2.99 19.51
CA ALA A 188 -11.97 -2.58 19.32
C ALA A 188 -11.85 -1.51 18.22
N LYS A 189 -10.98 -0.53 18.45
CA LYS A 189 -10.61 0.51 17.48
C LYS A 189 -9.25 0.19 16.89
N PHE A 190 -9.16 0.21 15.57
CA PHE A 190 -7.94 -0.06 14.84
C PHE A 190 -7.34 1.23 14.26
N LYS A 191 -6.02 1.26 14.15
CA LYS A 191 -5.28 2.36 13.55
C LYS A 191 -4.02 1.83 12.89
N VAL A 192 -3.67 2.37 11.71
CA VAL A 192 -2.34 2.24 11.13
C VAL A 192 -1.41 3.25 11.79
N VAL A 193 -0.29 2.79 12.28
CA VAL A 193 0.77 3.62 12.85
C VAL A 193 1.91 3.67 11.85
N THR A 194 2.07 4.80 11.17
CA THR A 194 3.20 5.05 10.28
C THR A 194 4.47 5.25 11.11
N LEU A 195 5.49 4.45 10.82
CA LEU A 195 6.82 4.57 11.42
C LEU A 195 7.75 5.41 10.54
N PHE A 196 7.66 5.21 9.23
CA PHE A 196 8.38 5.98 8.23
C PHE A 196 7.55 6.09 6.96
N LEU A 197 7.56 7.27 6.36
CA LEU A 197 7.00 7.53 5.04
C LEU A 197 7.99 8.41 4.27
N GLY A 198 8.44 7.93 3.14
CA GLY A 198 9.43 8.65 2.33
C GLY A 198 9.30 8.37 0.85
N TYR A 199 10.02 9.15 0.06
CA TYR A 199 10.10 8.99 -1.38
C TYR A 199 11.54 8.97 -1.88
N ALA A 200 11.76 8.32 -3.02
CA ALA A 200 13.02 8.33 -3.75
C ALA A 200 12.79 8.72 -5.21
N LEU A 201 13.69 9.54 -5.76
CA LEU A 201 13.68 9.99 -7.16
C LEU A 201 14.32 8.93 -8.08
N ASP A 202 14.05 9.05 -9.38
CA ASP A 202 14.81 8.32 -10.42
C ASP A 202 16.32 8.57 -10.25
N GLY A 203 17.12 7.51 -10.32
CA GLY A 203 18.57 7.56 -10.09
C GLY A 203 19.01 7.49 -8.64
N THR A 204 18.12 7.47 -7.65
CA THR A 204 18.48 7.30 -6.24
C THR A 204 18.85 5.84 -5.96
N HIS A 205 19.96 5.58 -5.28
CA HIS A 205 20.24 4.28 -4.66
C HIS A 205 19.38 4.16 -3.38
N THR A 206 18.77 3.01 -3.15
CA THR A 206 17.81 2.79 -2.06
C THR A 206 18.18 1.56 -1.23
N ASP A 207 19.45 1.42 -0.92
CA ASP A 207 19.98 0.31 -0.12
C ASP A 207 19.65 0.48 1.38
N ASN A 208 19.32 1.71 1.78
CA ASN A 208 19.04 2.08 3.16
C ASN A 208 17.78 2.96 3.24
N ILE A 209 17.06 2.90 4.37
CA ILE A 209 15.90 3.76 4.64
C ILE A 209 16.24 5.27 4.59
N ASN A 210 17.48 5.62 4.94
CA ASN A 210 17.97 7.01 4.91
C ASN A 210 18.15 7.57 3.49
N ASP A 211 18.11 6.73 2.47
CA ASP A 211 18.18 7.13 1.06
C ASP A 211 16.86 7.71 0.57
N TYR A 212 15.77 7.45 1.31
CA TYR A 212 14.47 8.04 1.06
C TYR A 212 14.33 9.39 1.77
N LYS A 213 13.78 10.37 1.07
CA LYS A 213 13.44 11.68 1.65
C LYS A 213 12.09 11.60 2.33
N GLU A 214 12.03 12.00 3.59
CA GLU A 214 10.80 11.91 4.38
C GLU A 214 9.67 12.81 3.87
N CYS A 215 8.47 12.27 3.97
CA CYS A 215 7.21 12.93 3.67
C CYS A 215 6.25 12.89 4.85
N VAL A 216 5.23 13.74 4.78
CA VAL A 216 4.07 13.70 5.67
C VAL A 216 2.80 13.44 4.88
N LYS A 217 1.89 12.67 5.44
CA LYS A 217 0.55 12.45 4.88
C LYS A 217 -0.26 13.73 5.11
N THR A 218 -0.83 14.30 4.05
CA THR A 218 -1.61 15.54 4.12
C THR A 218 -3.10 15.30 3.96
N ASN A 219 -3.51 14.75 2.82
CA ASN A 219 -4.91 14.50 2.51
C ASN A 219 -5.11 13.04 2.10
N VAL A 220 -6.17 12.43 2.61
CA VAL A 220 -6.60 11.07 2.23
C VAL A 220 -8.06 11.13 1.86
N SER A 221 -8.45 10.47 0.77
CA SER A 221 -9.85 10.39 0.39
C SER A 221 -10.70 9.79 1.50
N LYS A 222 -11.83 10.45 1.79
CA LYS A 222 -12.84 9.95 2.74
C LYS A 222 -13.86 9.02 2.08
N ASP A 223 -13.89 9.00 0.75
CA ASP A 223 -14.73 8.07 -0.01
C ASP A 223 -13.97 6.75 -0.20
N ASP A 224 -14.54 5.67 0.29
CA ASP A 224 -13.93 4.34 0.22
C ASP A 224 -13.85 3.77 -1.20
N ASN A 225 -14.53 4.37 -2.18
CA ASN A 225 -14.40 4.01 -3.59
C ASN A 225 -13.26 4.74 -4.29
N ILE A 226 -12.67 5.76 -3.66
CA ILE A 226 -11.63 6.62 -4.24
C ILE A 226 -10.31 6.39 -3.50
N ASP A 227 -9.50 5.50 -4.05
CA ASP A 227 -8.20 5.12 -3.50
C ASP A 227 -7.13 6.15 -3.87
N LEU A 228 -7.22 7.37 -3.30
CA LEU A 228 -6.29 8.46 -3.53
C LEU A 228 -5.83 9.09 -2.21
N ALA A 229 -4.57 9.52 -2.20
CA ALA A 229 -3.96 10.28 -1.12
C ALA A 229 -2.97 11.32 -1.67
N LEU A 230 -2.72 12.34 -0.85
CA LEU A 230 -1.63 13.29 -1.02
C LEU A 230 -0.68 13.19 0.16
N ILE A 231 0.60 13.14 -0.16
CA ILE A 231 1.70 13.32 0.78
C ILE A 231 2.49 14.56 0.38
N GLN A 232 3.30 15.10 1.27
CA GLN A 232 4.08 16.29 1.00
C GLN A 232 5.49 16.17 1.57
N THR A 233 6.46 16.70 0.87
CA THR A 233 7.83 16.82 1.38
C THR A 233 7.86 17.62 2.67
N LYS A 234 8.74 17.30 3.61
CA LYS A 234 8.83 18.00 4.90
C LYS A 234 9.13 19.49 4.77
N ASP A 235 9.93 19.87 3.79
CA ASP A 235 10.31 21.26 3.51
C ASP A 235 9.29 22.02 2.65
N LYS A 236 8.22 21.35 2.21
CA LYS A 236 7.15 21.89 1.36
C LYS A 236 7.68 22.51 0.06
N LYS A 237 8.66 21.87 -0.55
CA LYS A 237 9.29 22.33 -1.79
C LYS A 237 9.42 21.19 -2.79
N LEU A 238 9.25 21.55 -4.06
CA LEU A 238 9.62 20.66 -5.16
C LEU A 238 11.15 20.48 -5.16
N PRO A 239 11.69 19.24 -5.21
CA PRO A 239 13.12 19.04 -5.34
C PRO A 239 13.69 19.69 -6.61
N SER A 240 14.91 20.22 -6.53
CA SER A 240 15.57 20.94 -7.67
C SER A 240 15.75 20.07 -8.93
N ASP A 241 15.79 18.74 -8.73
CA ASP A 241 15.97 17.78 -9.83
C ASP A 241 14.66 17.50 -10.60
N VAL A 242 13.52 18.00 -10.08
CA VAL A 242 12.19 17.86 -10.67
C VAL A 242 11.83 19.16 -11.37
N SER A 243 11.85 19.16 -12.71
CA SER A 243 11.56 20.35 -13.52
C SER A 243 10.08 20.54 -13.84
N ASP A 244 9.36 19.43 -14.04
CA ASP A 244 8.01 19.42 -14.62
C ASP A 244 7.02 18.62 -13.74
N PRO A 245 6.47 19.20 -12.66
CA PRO A 245 5.42 18.55 -11.89
C PRO A 245 4.18 18.30 -12.78
N ILE A 246 3.47 17.20 -12.54
CA ILE A 246 2.27 16.82 -13.28
C ILE A 246 1.10 17.67 -12.81
N ARG A 247 0.86 18.77 -13.49
CA ARG A 247 -0.16 19.76 -13.09
C ARG A 247 -1.58 19.22 -13.26
N LEU A 248 -2.43 19.49 -12.29
CA LEU A 248 -3.82 19.02 -12.28
C LEU A 248 -4.76 19.86 -13.16
N ASP A 249 -4.27 20.92 -13.79
CA ASP A 249 -5.03 21.71 -14.78
C ASP A 249 -5.23 20.96 -16.09
N ASP A 250 -4.31 20.06 -16.43
CA ASP A 250 -4.30 19.26 -17.65
C ASP A 250 -4.91 17.85 -17.47
N VAL A 251 -5.78 17.66 -16.48
CA VAL A 251 -6.50 16.38 -16.33
C VAL A 251 -7.58 16.21 -17.39
N THR A 252 -7.83 14.97 -17.81
CA THR A 252 -8.95 14.65 -18.70
C THR A 252 -10.27 14.66 -17.92
N ASN A 253 -11.35 15.09 -18.60
CA ASN A 253 -12.70 14.88 -18.11
C ASN A 253 -13.22 13.49 -18.54
N ASP A 254 -14.20 12.94 -17.82
CA ASP A 254 -14.77 11.60 -18.04
C ASP A 254 -15.12 11.32 -19.49
N GLY A 255 -15.79 12.25 -20.17
CA GLY A 255 -16.20 12.12 -21.57
C GLY A 255 -15.06 12.17 -22.60
N GLN A 256 -13.82 12.36 -22.16
CA GLN A 256 -12.63 12.37 -23.02
C GLN A 256 -11.87 11.04 -23.02
N VAL A 257 -12.26 10.09 -22.17
CA VAL A 257 -11.64 8.76 -22.08
C VAL A 257 -12.45 7.79 -22.95
N LYS A 258 -11.84 7.33 -24.05
CA LYS A 258 -12.53 6.50 -25.06
C LYS A 258 -11.92 5.11 -25.16
N VAL A 259 -12.76 4.09 -25.30
CA VAL A 259 -12.31 2.71 -25.57
C VAL A 259 -11.44 2.67 -26.83
N GLY A 260 -10.31 1.95 -26.73
CA GLY A 260 -9.32 1.85 -27.79
C GLY A 260 -8.30 2.98 -27.83
N GLU A 261 -8.45 4.05 -27.04
CA GLU A 261 -7.46 5.12 -26.92
C GLU A 261 -6.16 4.57 -26.30
N ASP A 262 -5.02 4.98 -26.90
CA ASP A 262 -3.71 4.60 -26.35
C ASP A 262 -3.41 5.40 -25.08
N VAL A 263 -2.91 4.70 -24.09
CA VAL A 263 -2.50 5.24 -22.78
C VAL A 263 -1.15 4.68 -22.36
N ALA A 264 -0.42 5.46 -21.55
CA ALA A 264 0.88 5.08 -21.01
C ALA A 264 0.91 5.34 -19.50
N LEU A 265 1.39 4.37 -18.74
CA LEU A 265 1.73 4.46 -17.34
C LEU A 265 3.22 4.78 -17.19
N VAL A 266 3.55 5.66 -16.27
CA VAL A 266 4.93 5.96 -15.87
C VAL A 266 5.05 5.69 -14.37
N GLY A 267 5.89 4.73 -13.96
CA GLY A 267 5.94 4.33 -12.55
C GLY A 267 6.96 3.24 -12.24
N TYR A 268 6.81 2.61 -11.08
CA TYR A 268 7.71 1.59 -10.57
C TYR A 268 7.01 0.23 -10.45
N ASN A 269 6.91 -0.50 -11.58
CA ASN A 269 6.40 -1.87 -11.57
C ASN A 269 7.33 -2.79 -10.77
N TRP A 270 6.74 -3.55 -9.85
CA TRP A 270 7.41 -4.44 -8.90
C TRP A 270 8.37 -3.72 -7.94
N GLY A 271 8.13 -2.42 -7.70
CA GLY A 271 8.91 -1.65 -6.74
C GLY A 271 10.43 -1.76 -6.97
N PRO A 272 11.24 -1.84 -5.90
CA PRO A 272 12.70 -1.89 -6.05
C PRO A 272 13.22 -3.15 -6.76
N VAL A 273 12.45 -4.25 -6.80
CA VAL A 273 12.90 -5.54 -7.37
C VAL A 273 13.27 -5.41 -8.85
N ILE A 274 12.48 -4.66 -9.63
CA ILE A 274 12.79 -4.42 -11.06
C ILE A 274 13.42 -3.04 -11.26
N ALA A 275 13.05 -2.05 -10.44
CA ALA A 275 13.50 -0.68 -10.63
C ALA A 275 14.96 -0.45 -10.26
N SER A 276 15.55 -1.25 -9.36
CA SER A 276 16.94 -1.10 -8.94
C SER A 276 17.92 -1.48 -10.06
N SER A 277 18.93 -0.65 -10.24
CA SER A 277 20.02 -0.84 -11.22
C SER A 277 21.32 -0.31 -10.66
N ASP A 278 22.44 -0.56 -11.36
CA ASP A 278 23.76 0.01 -11.02
C ASP A 278 23.79 1.55 -11.01
N LYS A 279 22.75 2.17 -11.56
CA LYS A 279 22.60 3.64 -11.61
C LYS A 279 21.47 4.14 -10.69
N GLY A 280 21.10 3.37 -9.70
CA GLY A 280 19.97 3.63 -8.80
C GLY A 280 18.63 3.21 -9.41
N LEU A 281 17.54 3.68 -8.80
CA LEU A 281 16.17 3.41 -9.25
C LEU A 281 15.92 3.90 -10.67
N ARG A 282 15.12 3.14 -11.43
CA ARG A 282 14.70 3.51 -12.79
C ARG A 282 13.20 3.46 -12.93
N VAL A 283 12.62 4.61 -13.24
CA VAL A 283 11.22 4.73 -13.65
C VAL A 283 10.99 3.94 -14.93
N GLN A 284 9.87 3.29 -15.04
CA GLN A 284 9.46 2.50 -16.20
C GLN A 284 8.28 3.16 -16.90
N LYS A 285 8.20 2.97 -18.23
CA LYS A 285 7.02 3.31 -19.03
C LYS A 285 6.39 2.02 -19.54
N THR A 286 5.08 1.90 -19.38
CA THR A 286 4.30 0.77 -19.85
C THR A 286 3.11 1.27 -20.65
N ASP A 287 2.95 0.77 -21.89
CA ASP A 287 1.90 1.21 -22.81
C ASP A 287 0.72 0.24 -22.83
N GLY A 288 -0.46 0.74 -23.14
CA GLY A 288 -1.67 -0.03 -23.31
C GLY A 288 -2.80 0.79 -23.92
N LYS A 289 -4.02 0.28 -23.80
CA LYS A 289 -5.24 0.94 -24.33
C LYS A 289 -6.35 0.94 -23.30
N ILE A 290 -7.23 1.92 -23.37
CA ILE A 290 -8.51 1.89 -22.65
C ILE A 290 -9.30 0.69 -23.15
N SER A 291 -9.69 -0.19 -22.23
CA SER A 291 -10.36 -1.47 -22.53
C SER A 291 -11.88 -1.40 -22.32
N GLN A 292 -12.35 -0.47 -21.47
CA GLN A 292 -13.77 -0.31 -21.16
C GLN A 292 -14.09 1.17 -20.89
N GLU A 293 -15.31 1.60 -21.16
CA GLU A 293 -15.80 2.91 -20.74
C GLU A 293 -15.74 3.05 -19.21
N SER A 294 -15.51 4.28 -18.76
CA SER A 294 -15.46 4.57 -17.33
C SER A 294 -16.81 4.33 -16.66
N ASP A 295 -16.78 3.81 -15.43
CA ASP A 295 -17.96 3.73 -14.54
C ASP A 295 -18.24 5.06 -13.79
N GLY A 296 -17.55 6.14 -14.17
CA GLY A 296 -17.64 7.44 -13.53
C GLY A 296 -16.59 7.67 -12.43
N ILE A 297 -16.00 6.60 -11.88
CA ILE A 297 -14.94 6.64 -10.86
C ILE A 297 -13.64 6.05 -11.42
N ARG A 298 -13.74 4.91 -12.11
CA ARG A 298 -12.62 4.10 -12.56
C ARG A 298 -12.64 3.93 -14.07
N VAL A 299 -11.47 3.69 -14.61
CA VAL A 299 -11.28 3.30 -16.01
C VAL A 299 -10.47 2.01 -16.07
N LEU A 300 -10.88 1.10 -16.95
CA LEU A 300 -10.17 -0.16 -17.22
C LEU A 300 -9.25 0.00 -18.43
N TYR A 301 -8.03 -0.50 -18.34
CA TYR A 301 -7.06 -0.50 -19.43
C TYR A 301 -6.20 -1.76 -19.46
N SER A 302 -5.55 -1.98 -20.60
CA SER A 302 -4.69 -3.14 -20.86
C SER A 302 -3.21 -2.90 -20.52
N ILE A 303 -2.87 -1.82 -19.81
CA ILE A 303 -1.48 -1.59 -19.40
C ILE A 303 -1.06 -2.69 -18.43
N PRO A 304 0.02 -3.44 -18.67
CA PRO A 304 0.57 -4.35 -17.67
C PRO A 304 0.97 -3.60 -16.39
N SER A 305 0.48 -4.08 -15.25
CA SER A 305 0.68 -3.44 -13.93
C SER A 305 0.98 -4.52 -12.89
N LEU A 306 1.97 -4.26 -12.05
CA LEU A 306 2.44 -5.15 -10.98
C LEU A 306 2.46 -4.39 -9.66
N ALA A 307 2.64 -5.11 -8.55
CA ALA A 307 2.84 -4.51 -7.23
C ALA A 307 3.93 -3.42 -7.29
N GLY A 308 3.73 -2.29 -6.59
CA GLY A 308 4.62 -1.12 -6.68
C GLY A 308 4.18 -0.08 -7.73
N SER A 309 3.41 -0.45 -8.76
CA SER A 309 2.85 0.52 -9.72
C SER A 309 1.63 1.29 -9.19
N SER A 310 1.07 0.90 -8.05
CA SER A 310 -0.02 1.65 -7.40
C SER A 310 0.39 3.10 -7.16
N GLY A 311 -0.45 4.06 -7.57
CA GLY A 311 -0.18 5.49 -7.53
C GLY A 311 0.49 6.05 -8.79
N SER A 312 0.82 5.21 -9.79
CA SER A 312 1.42 5.68 -11.05
C SER A 312 0.44 6.54 -11.86
N PRO A 313 0.91 7.66 -12.44
CA PRO A 313 0.12 8.44 -13.38
C PRO A 313 -0.05 7.70 -14.71
N VAL A 314 -1.27 7.75 -15.25
CA VAL A 314 -1.63 7.23 -16.57
C VAL A 314 -1.99 8.38 -17.49
N PHE A 315 -1.34 8.47 -18.63
CA PHE A 315 -1.47 9.56 -19.60
C PHE A 315 -2.05 9.08 -20.91
N ASN A 316 -2.74 9.97 -21.62
CA ASN A 316 -3.09 9.78 -23.03
C ASN A 316 -1.96 10.28 -23.96
N LYS A 317 -2.14 10.10 -25.29
CA LYS A 317 -1.17 10.52 -26.31
C LYS A 317 -0.82 12.02 -26.30
N SER A 318 -1.75 12.86 -25.83
CA SER A 318 -1.50 14.31 -25.73
C SER A 318 -0.79 14.70 -24.43
N GLY A 319 -0.39 13.73 -23.59
CA GLY A 319 0.30 13.97 -22.33
C GLY A 319 -0.60 14.45 -21.19
N LYS A 320 -1.92 14.34 -21.35
CA LYS A 320 -2.87 14.67 -20.28
C LYS A 320 -3.03 13.50 -19.31
N LEU A 321 -3.09 13.80 -18.02
CA LEU A 321 -3.35 12.81 -16.97
C LEU A 321 -4.78 12.31 -17.09
N VAL A 322 -4.94 10.99 -17.27
CA VAL A 322 -6.21 10.28 -17.42
C VAL A 322 -6.65 9.69 -16.08
N ALA A 323 -5.75 8.98 -15.42
CA ALA A 323 -6.05 8.22 -14.21
C ALA A 323 -4.80 8.03 -13.34
N ILE A 324 -5.02 7.57 -12.13
CA ILE A 324 -4.00 7.08 -11.21
C ILE A 324 -4.21 5.57 -11.06
N ASN A 325 -3.19 4.79 -11.45
CA ASN A 325 -3.23 3.33 -11.37
C ASN A 325 -3.39 2.85 -9.92
N TYR A 326 -4.33 1.93 -9.64
CA TYR A 326 -4.55 1.52 -8.25
C TYR A 326 -4.72 0.02 -8.04
N ALA A 327 -5.27 -0.72 -8.98
CA ALA A 327 -5.58 -2.13 -8.80
C ALA A 327 -5.47 -2.91 -10.11
N GLY A 328 -5.16 -4.18 -10.00
CA GLY A 328 -5.19 -5.16 -11.07
C GLY A 328 -5.80 -6.47 -10.59
N TYR A 329 -6.25 -7.29 -11.51
CA TYR A 329 -6.63 -8.66 -11.21
C TYR A 329 -5.37 -9.51 -11.05
N SER A 330 -5.22 -10.18 -9.90
CA SER A 330 -4.05 -11.04 -9.60
C SER A 330 -3.83 -12.16 -10.62
N THR A 331 -4.88 -12.56 -11.35
CA THR A 331 -4.85 -13.63 -12.35
C THR A 331 -4.48 -13.17 -13.75
N THR A 332 -4.36 -11.85 -14.00
CA THR A 332 -4.00 -11.29 -15.31
C THR A 332 -3.29 -9.95 -15.15
N GLN A 333 -2.28 -9.72 -15.98
CA GLN A 333 -1.57 -8.43 -16.03
C GLN A 333 -2.19 -7.43 -17.01
N SER A 334 -3.20 -7.84 -17.79
CA SER A 334 -3.75 -7.07 -18.89
C SER A 334 -5.08 -6.38 -18.60
N PHE A 335 -5.57 -6.46 -17.36
CA PHE A 335 -6.80 -5.79 -16.92
C PHE A 335 -6.54 -5.07 -15.60
N ASN A 336 -6.25 -3.80 -15.71
CA ASN A 336 -5.93 -2.95 -14.56
C ASN A 336 -6.84 -1.73 -14.52
N TYR A 337 -7.08 -1.24 -13.32
CA TYR A 337 -7.92 -0.08 -13.07
C TYR A 337 -7.11 1.13 -12.64
N GLY A 338 -7.55 2.30 -13.07
CA GLY A 338 -7.10 3.58 -12.53
C GLY A 338 -8.29 4.41 -12.04
N ILE A 339 -8.09 5.12 -10.95
CA ILE A 339 -9.03 6.16 -10.49
C ILE A 339 -8.89 7.36 -11.43
N LEU A 340 -10.01 7.87 -11.94
CA LEU A 340 -10.01 9.03 -12.85
C LEU A 340 -9.37 10.26 -12.20
N ALA A 341 -8.51 10.93 -12.96
CA ALA A 341 -7.71 12.06 -12.50
C ALA A 341 -8.53 13.25 -11.94
N LYS A 342 -9.79 13.40 -12.34
CA LYS A 342 -10.71 14.43 -11.79
C LYS A 342 -10.86 14.35 -10.28
N TYR A 343 -10.81 13.13 -9.70
CA TYR A 343 -10.91 12.95 -8.25
C TYR A 343 -9.65 13.40 -7.51
N LEU A 344 -8.48 13.24 -8.14
CA LEU A 344 -7.24 13.80 -7.58
C LEU A 344 -7.29 15.33 -7.53
N LYS A 345 -7.82 15.97 -8.58
CA LYS A 345 -8.01 17.44 -8.59
C LYS A 345 -8.93 17.87 -7.45
N THR A 346 -10.03 17.17 -7.21
CA THR A 346 -10.94 17.44 -6.10
C THR A 346 -10.25 17.28 -4.74
N LEU A 347 -9.46 16.21 -4.55
CA LEU A 347 -8.72 15.96 -3.31
C LEU A 347 -7.67 17.03 -3.04
N ALA A 348 -7.01 17.55 -4.06
CA ALA A 348 -5.96 18.55 -3.94
C ALA A 348 -6.48 19.96 -3.58
N MET A 349 -7.80 20.20 -3.71
CA MET A 349 -8.46 21.47 -3.35
C MET A 349 -9.01 21.49 -1.92
N GLN A 350 -9.02 20.34 -1.22
CA GLN A 350 -9.43 20.21 0.18
C GLN A 350 -8.29 20.54 1.14
#